data_9c14ea903032b6f8d35c31bb2e141585
#
_entry.id   9c14ea903032b6f8d35c31bb2e141585
#
_cell.length_a   1.000
_cell.length_b   1.000
_cell.length_c   1.000
_cell.angle_alpha   90.00
_cell.angle_beta   90.00
_cell.angle_gamma   90.00
#
_symmetry.space_group_name_H-M   'P 1'
#
loop_
_entity.id
_entity.type
_entity.pdbx_description
1 polymer ?
#
loop_
_entity_poly.entity_id
_entity_poly.type
_entity_poly.pdbx_seq_one_letter_code
_entity_poly.pdbx_strand_id
1 'polypeptide(L)'
;MSKARVFLSCGQITGRDEPAIAREIARRLENECGFQCYIAVDDHSSIGLRENIFRQLELADYFIFIDFIRDEFKDGQHRGSLFSHQELAIASYLEIPILPFQESGVMKLDGMLGVIHGNALPFYNRADLPDAVINEVKKQLRKDDWTTSTRNELRFDINPIVEEHPVIMADGSSGCARYVLIRVRNLHHRRAAVQCYAYVERIRNLGAGEDISVRTIELKWGGTFIPGIRIAAQGERLLTVLSTIRDAPPLGRFHAITDSEHFQPPSLPKGIYDLSFAITSENFPTAQKWLRVEIGDHWDEIAISEPPA
;
A
#
# COMPACT_ATOMS: atom_id res chain seq x y z
N MET A 1 8.20 -8.89 0.18
CA MET A 1 8.05 -7.41 0.27
C MET A 1 7.73 -6.87 -1.11
N SER A 2 6.75 -5.96 -1.20
CA SER A 2 6.42 -5.30 -2.46
C SER A 2 7.53 -4.31 -2.84
N LYS A 3 7.82 -4.20 -4.15
CA LYS A 3 8.82 -3.24 -4.64
C LYS A 3 8.32 -1.81 -4.44
N ALA A 4 9.24 -0.89 -4.13
CA ALA A 4 8.94 0.52 -4.11
C ALA A 4 8.62 1.04 -5.51
N ARG A 5 7.68 1.99 -5.58
CA ARG A 5 7.19 2.58 -6.84
C ARG A 5 7.79 3.95 -7.07
N VAL A 6 8.31 4.13 -8.27
CA VAL A 6 8.78 5.43 -8.77
C VAL A 6 7.78 5.95 -9.78
N PHE A 7 7.24 7.13 -9.55
CA PHE A 7 6.48 7.87 -10.55
C PHE A 7 7.46 8.73 -11.35
N LEU A 8 7.58 8.46 -12.66
CA LEU A 8 8.42 9.22 -13.57
C LEU A 8 7.55 10.24 -14.32
N SER A 9 7.70 11.51 -13.94
CA SER A 9 7.02 12.63 -14.56
C SER A 9 7.96 13.31 -15.55
N CYS A 10 7.57 13.32 -16.79
CA CYS A 10 8.25 14.08 -17.85
C CYS A 10 7.23 14.52 -18.87
N GLY A 11 7.49 15.64 -19.48
CA GLY A 11 6.68 16.05 -20.62
C GLY A 11 6.86 15.06 -21.77
N GLN A 12 5.76 14.73 -22.45
CA GLN A 12 5.76 13.74 -23.53
C GLN A 12 5.04 14.30 -24.76
N ILE A 13 5.82 14.73 -25.74
CA ILE A 13 5.26 15.11 -27.05
C ILE A 13 5.50 13.98 -28.04
N THR A 14 4.43 13.53 -28.69
CA THR A 14 4.52 12.57 -29.80
C THR A 14 5.45 13.11 -30.88
N GLY A 15 6.40 12.30 -31.32
CA GLY A 15 7.39 12.67 -32.32
C GLY A 15 8.70 13.29 -31.80
N ARG A 16 8.83 13.48 -30.45
CA ARG A 16 10.10 13.82 -29.80
C ARG A 16 10.73 12.59 -29.14
N ASP A 17 11.97 12.72 -28.70
CA ASP A 17 12.75 11.65 -28.04
C ASP A 17 12.34 11.37 -26.58
N GLU A 18 11.60 12.29 -25.98
CA GLU A 18 11.22 12.24 -24.55
C GLU A 18 10.54 10.92 -24.12
N PRO A 19 9.55 10.37 -24.86
CA PRO A 19 8.97 9.08 -24.47
C PRO A 19 9.96 7.92 -24.50
N ALA A 20 10.90 7.93 -25.45
CA ALA A 20 11.92 6.89 -25.55
C ALA A 20 12.91 6.96 -24.37
N ILE A 21 13.33 8.18 -23.99
CA ILE A 21 14.17 8.44 -22.85
C ILE A 21 13.47 8.01 -21.54
N ALA A 22 12.20 8.35 -21.38
CA ALA A 22 11.42 7.96 -20.22
C ALA A 22 11.34 6.45 -20.06
N ARG A 23 11.06 5.70 -21.15
CA ARG A 23 11.01 4.24 -21.13
C ARG A 23 12.37 3.62 -20.83
N GLU A 24 13.45 4.18 -21.36
CA GLU A 24 14.80 3.70 -21.03
C GLU A 24 15.13 3.91 -19.55
N ILE A 25 14.80 5.08 -18.99
CA ILE A 25 14.98 5.34 -17.57
C ILE A 25 14.16 4.34 -16.73
N ALA A 26 12.88 4.15 -17.07
CA ALA A 26 12.01 3.22 -16.35
C ALA A 26 12.56 1.79 -16.38
N ARG A 27 12.92 1.29 -17.56
CA ARG A 27 13.52 -0.03 -17.74
C ARG A 27 14.78 -0.22 -16.87
N ARG A 28 15.63 0.79 -16.81
CA ARG A 28 16.85 0.74 -16.01
C ARG A 28 16.58 0.83 -14.51
N LEU A 29 15.62 1.65 -14.08
CA LEU A 29 15.17 1.69 -12.68
C LEU A 29 14.67 0.31 -12.22
N GLU A 30 13.94 -0.40 -13.07
CA GLU A 30 13.46 -1.74 -12.77
C GLU A 30 14.57 -2.79 -12.73
N ASN A 31 15.46 -2.78 -13.73
CA ASN A 31 16.47 -3.82 -13.90
C ASN A 31 17.72 -3.61 -13.04
N GLU A 32 18.15 -2.35 -12.85
CA GLU A 32 19.41 -2.03 -12.16
C GLU A 32 19.22 -1.57 -10.73
N CYS A 33 18.05 -0.96 -10.41
CA CYS A 33 17.79 -0.39 -9.09
C CYS A 33 16.72 -1.15 -8.30
N GLY A 34 15.95 -2.07 -8.94
CA GLY A 34 14.98 -2.91 -8.27
C GLY A 34 13.64 -2.26 -7.95
N PHE A 35 13.34 -1.08 -8.51
CA PHE A 35 12.08 -0.39 -8.37
C PHE A 35 10.98 -0.95 -9.30
N GLN A 36 9.75 -0.53 -9.07
CA GLN A 36 8.67 -0.57 -10.06
C GLN A 36 8.47 0.85 -10.57
N CYS A 37 8.51 1.06 -11.89
CA CYS A 37 8.37 2.39 -12.46
C CYS A 37 7.00 2.58 -13.13
N TYR A 38 6.41 3.76 -12.96
CA TYR A 38 5.20 4.19 -13.65
C TYR A 38 5.48 5.44 -14.48
N ILE A 39 5.03 5.40 -15.74
CA ILE A 39 5.09 6.53 -16.68
C ILE A 39 3.65 6.86 -17.10
N ALA A 40 3.21 8.09 -16.89
CA ALA A 40 1.81 8.49 -17.06
C ALA A 40 1.22 8.26 -18.47
N VAL A 41 2.04 8.24 -19.52
CA VAL A 41 1.58 8.19 -20.93
C VAL A 41 1.41 6.77 -21.46
N ASP A 42 2.05 5.78 -20.86
CA ASP A 42 1.97 4.39 -21.34
C ASP A 42 0.72 3.64 -20.85
N ASP A 43 -0.12 4.30 -20.02
CA ASP A 43 -1.28 3.66 -19.43
C ASP A 43 -2.58 4.03 -20.16
N HIS A 44 -3.14 3.06 -20.89
CA HIS A 44 -4.47 3.13 -21.50
C HIS A 44 -5.53 2.66 -20.49
N SER A 45 -5.67 3.39 -19.38
CA SER A 45 -6.66 3.07 -18.35
C SER A 45 -8.08 3.36 -18.84
N SER A 46 -9.03 2.47 -18.51
CA SER A 46 -10.47 2.70 -18.67
C SER A 46 -11.01 3.75 -17.68
N ILE A 47 -10.25 4.05 -16.65
CA ILE A 47 -10.48 5.17 -15.72
C ILE A 47 -9.94 6.44 -16.40
N GLY A 48 -10.61 7.58 -16.25
CA GLY A 48 -10.13 8.83 -16.84
C GLY A 48 -8.66 9.11 -16.49
N LEU A 49 -7.88 9.62 -17.45
CA LEU A 49 -6.44 9.86 -17.32
C LEU A 49 -6.08 10.59 -16.01
N ARG A 50 -6.89 11.58 -15.63
CA ARG A 50 -6.69 12.36 -14.40
C ARG A 50 -6.79 11.50 -13.13
N GLU A 51 -7.84 10.68 -13.01
CA GLU A 51 -8.06 9.83 -11.84
C GLU A 51 -6.96 8.79 -11.72
N ASN A 52 -6.51 8.24 -12.84
CA ASN A 52 -5.43 7.29 -12.87
C ASN A 52 -4.11 7.93 -12.42
N ILE A 53 -3.76 9.13 -12.90
CA ILE A 53 -2.55 9.86 -12.48
C ILE A 53 -2.56 10.09 -10.96
N PHE A 54 -3.67 10.57 -10.39
CA PHE A 54 -3.78 10.78 -8.94
C PHE A 54 -3.59 9.49 -8.16
N ARG A 55 -4.25 8.42 -8.57
CA ARG A 55 -4.10 7.10 -7.94
C ARG A 55 -2.65 6.60 -8.01
N GLN A 56 -1.96 6.77 -9.13
CA GLN A 56 -0.58 6.33 -9.26
C GLN A 56 0.38 7.19 -8.42
N LEU A 57 0.11 8.50 -8.29
CA LEU A 57 0.85 9.36 -7.37
C LEU A 57 0.63 8.96 -5.91
N GLU A 58 -0.60 8.64 -5.53
CA GLU A 58 -0.89 8.15 -4.17
C GLU A 58 -0.17 6.83 -3.85
N LEU A 59 0.03 5.97 -4.84
CA LEU A 59 0.74 4.71 -4.69
C LEU A 59 2.27 4.85 -4.81
N ALA A 60 2.78 6.00 -5.25
CA ALA A 60 4.20 6.21 -5.44
C ALA A 60 4.96 6.39 -4.11
N ASP A 61 6.10 5.72 -4.00
CA ASP A 61 7.05 5.91 -2.91
C ASP A 61 8.02 7.06 -3.20
N TYR A 62 8.34 7.28 -4.48
CA TYR A 62 9.29 8.27 -4.97
C TYR A 62 8.81 8.92 -6.26
N PHE A 63 9.26 10.14 -6.51
CA PHE A 63 8.89 10.92 -7.68
C PHE A 63 10.15 11.44 -8.38
N ILE A 64 10.31 11.09 -9.66
CA ILE A 64 11.37 11.65 -10.51
C ILE A 64 10.71 12.65 -11.46
N PHE A 65 11.16 13.88 -11.40
CA PHE A 65 10.70 14.96 -12.25
C PHE A 65 11.75 15.31 -13.29
N ILE A 66 11.36 15.31 -14.57
CA ILE A 66 12.24 15.69 -15.68
C ILE A 66 11.58 16.83 -16.44
N ASP A 67 12.25 17.98 -16.39
CA ASP A 67 11.79 19.21 -17.02
C ASP A 67 12.54 19.44 -18.34
N PHE A 68 11.92 19.00 -19.44
CA PHE A 68 12.45 19.22 -20.80
C PHE A 68 12.04 20.58 -21.33
N ILE A 69 12.87 21.18 -22.19
CA ILE A 69 12.54 22.39 -22.96
C ILE A 69 11.25 22.17 -23.76
N ARG A 70 10.27 23.03 -23.60
CA ARG A 70 8.96 23.00 -24.24
C ARG A 70 8.68 24.18 -25.10
N ASP A 71 8.34 25.27 -24.46
CA ASP A 71 7.88 26.47 -25.11
C ASP A 71 8.98 27.52 -25.07
N GLU A 72 9.15 28.24 -26.17
CA GLU A 72 10.04 29.39 -26.25
C GLU A 72 9.22 30.65 -26.05
N PHE A 73 9.68 31.49 -25.15
CA PHE A 73 9.14 32.85 -24.96
C PHE A 73 9.70 33.81 -25.99
N LYS A 74 9.05 34.97 -26.14
CA LYS A 74 9.46 36.03 -27.08
C LYS A 74 10.87 36.57 -26.84
N ASP A 75 11.38 36.42 -25.63
CA ASP A 75 12.73 36.84 -25.21
C ASP A 75 13.79 35.74 -25.39
N GLY A 76 13.42 34.60 -26.02
CA GLY A 76 14.32 33.48 -26.28
C GLY A 76 14.54 32.57 -25.05
N GLN A 77 13.84 32.79 -23.95
CA GLN A 77 13.85 31.86 -22.80
C GLN A 77 12.90 30.69 -23.04
N HIS A 78 13.14 29.56 -22.37
CA HIS A 78 12.34 28.38 -22.50
C HIS A 78 11.70 27.97 -21.16
N ARG A 79 10.51 27.42 -21.20
CA ARG A 79 9.88 26.76 -20.06
C ARG A 79 9.67 25.28 -20.33
N GLY A 80 9.42 24.56 -19.23
CA GLY A 80 9.11 23.16 -19.27
C GLY A 80 7.62 22.84 -19.46
N SER A 81 7.24 21.61 -19.18
CA SER A 81 5.86 21.14 -19.32
C SER A 81 4.98 21.57 -18.14
N LEU A 82 3.91 22.30 -18.41
CA LEU A 82 2.92 22.66 -17.38
C LEU A 82 2.29 21.44 -16.71
N PHE A 83 2.07 20.36 -17.45
CA PHE A 83 1.52 19.11 -16.89
C PHE A 83 2.47 18.51 -15.86
N SER A 84 3.75 18.39 -16.19
CA SER A 84 4.75 17.85 -15.26
C SER A 84 4.87 18.71 -14.00
N HIS A 85 4.72 20.04 -14.12
CA HIS A 85 4.69 20.94 -12.96
C HIS A 85 3.43 20.76 -12.10
N GLN A 86 2.28 20.39 -12.66
CA GLN A 86 1.08 20.04 -11.89
C GLN A 86 1.29 18.73 -11.12
N GLU A 87 1.88 17.71 -11.75
CA GLU A 87 2.24 16.45 -11.09
C GLU A 87 3.27 16.69 -9.97
N LEU A 88 4.26 17.55 -10.20
CA LEU A 88 5.23 17.97 -9.19
C LEU A 88 4.55 18.61 -7.96
N ALA A 89 3.55 19.48 -8.19
CA ALA A 89 2.80 20.12 -7.12
C ALA A 89 2.05 19.07 -6.26
N ILE A 90 1.41 18.11 -6.92
CA ILE A 90 0.69 17.05 -6.24
C ILE A 90 1.66 16.14 -5.48
N ALA A 91 2.77 15.74 -6.09
CA ALA A 91 3.80 14.94 -5.43
C ALA A 91 4.35 15.63 -4.17
N SER A 92 4.54 16.96 -4.25
CA SER A 92 4.97 17.75 -3.10
C SER A 92 3.90 17.83 -2.02
N TYR A 93 2.64 18.05 -2.38
CA TYR A 93 1.52 18.04 -1.44
C TYR A 93 1.38 16.68 -0.73
N LEU A 94 1.61 15.59 -1.45
CA LEU A 94 1.62 14.23 -0.91
C LEU A 94 2.91 13.89 -0.16
N GLU A 95 3.84 14.83 -0.04
CA GLU A 95 5.15 14.67 0.63
C GLU A 95 5.97 13.49 0.09
N ILE A 96 5.83 13.18 -1.20
CA ILE A 96 6.62 12.16 -1.88
C ILE A 96 8.04 12.71 -2.05
N PRO A 97 9.11 11.95 -1.70
CA PRO A 97 10.48 12.37 -1.98
C PRO A 97 10.70 12.59 -3.47
N ILE A 98 11.17 13.78 -3.84
CA ILE A 98 11.30 14.23 -5.23
C ILE A 98 12.77 14.30 -5.61
N LEU A 99 13.07 13.76 -6.81
CA LEU A 99 14.38 13.89 -7.46
C LEU A 99 14.18 14.64 -8.79
N PRO A 100 14.47 15.96 -8.83
CA PRO A 100 14.21 16.79 -10.00
C PRO A 100 15.42 16.92 -10.91
N PHE A 101 15.20 16.80 -12.23
CA PHE A 101 16.16 17.09 -13.29
C PHE A 101 15.60 18.18 -14.20
N GLN A 102 16.45 19.10 -14.66
CA GLN A 102 16.05 20.18 -15.55
C GLN A 102 17.03 20.33 -16.72
N GLU A 103 16.49 20.37 -17.93
CA GLU A 103 17.28 20.61 -19.14
C GLU A 103 17.91 22.00 -19.11
N SER A 104 19.18 22.11 -19.45
CA SER A 104 19.87 23.39 -19.52
C SER A 104 19.22 24.27 -20.61
N GLY A 105 18.86 25.48 -20.24
CA GLY A 105 18.09 26.40 -21.10
C GLY A 105 16.64 26.58 -20.67
N VAL A 106 16.08 25.68 -19.85
CA VAL A 106 14.81 25.93 -19.16
C VAL A 106 15.05 27.00 -18.09
N MET A 107 14.12 27.96 -17.98
CA MET A 107 14.17 29.02 -16.97
C MET A 107 14.31 28.41 -15.57
N LYS A 108 15.36 28.80 -14.86
CA LYS A 108 15.55 28.40 -13.47
C LYS A 108 14.46 29.00 -12.61
N LEU A 109 13.94 28.17 -11.69
CA LEU A 109 12.92 28.62 -10.73
C LEU A 109 11.58 29.04 -11.35
N ASP A 110 11.31 28.67 -12.62
CA ASP A 110 9.99 28.86 -13.19
C ASP A 110 9.00 27.79 -12.68
N GLY A 111 7.75 28.20 -12.53
CA GLY A 111 6.66 27.31 -12.10
C GLY A 111 6.88 26.68 -10.72
N MET A 112 6.34 25.48 -10.55
CA MET A 112 6.33 24.79 -9.25
C MET A 112 7.72 24.35 -8.76
N LEU A 113 8.66 24.14 -9.67
CA LEU A 113 10.02 23.75 -9.30
C LEU A 113 10.71 24.81 -8.44
N GLY A 114 10.56 26.09 -8.82
CA GLY A 114 11.10 27.21 -8.05
C GLY A 114 10.47 27.37 -6.67
N VAL A 115 9.20 27.04 -6.56
CA VAL A 115 8.45 27.17 -5.28
C VAL A 115 8.80 26.03 -4.32
N ILE A 116 8.94 24.80 -4.84
CA ILE A 116 9.01 23.60 -4.01
C ILE A 116 10.45 23.19 -3.71
N HIS A 117 11.34 23.22 -4.69
CA HIS A 117 12.67 22.60 -4.59
C HIS A 117 13.85 23.53 -4.75
N GLY A 118 13.69 24.68 -5.39
CA GLY A 118 14.76 25.65 -5.60
C GLY A 118 15.96 25.18 -6.43
N ASN A 119 16.28 23.87 -6.49
CA ASN A 119 17.42 23.32 -7.22
C ASN A 119 17.07 21.98 -7.88
N ALA A 120 17.07 21.95 -9.21
CA ALA A 120 17.06 20.71 -9.98
C ALA A 120 18.47 20.35 -10.43
N LEU A 121 18.74 19.08 -10.64
CA LEU A 121 19.98 18.60 -11.23
C LEU A 121 19.98 18.96 -12.73
N PRO A 122 20.93 19.78 -13.19
CA PRO A 122 20.96 20.17 -14.59
C PRO A 122 21.47 19.04 -15.47
N PHE A 123 20.90 18.95 -16.68
CA PHE A 123 21.47 18.12 -17.74
C PHE A 123 21.54 18.90 -19.05
N TYR A 124 22.55 18.60 -19.88
CA TYR A 124 22.84 19.32 -21.12
C TYR A 124 22.53 18.49 -22.37
N ASN A 125 22.67 17.19 -22.24
CA ASN A 125 22.46 16.25 -23.34
C ASN A 125 21.41 15.21 -22.92
N ARG A 126 20.37 15.09 -23.69
CA ARG A 126 19.26 14.16 -23.44
C ARG A 126 19.71 12.71 -23.49
N ALA A 127 20.72 12.38 -24.32
CA ALA A 127 21.26 11.02 -24.43
C ALA A 127 21.93 10.55 -23.14
N ASP A 128 22.51 11.48 -22.35
CA ASP A 128 23.21 11.17 -21.09
C ASP A 128 22.28 11.14 -19.87
N LEU A 129 21.02 11.60 -20.05
CA LEU A 129 20.07 11.73 -18.96
C LEU A 129 19.74 10.39 -18.28
N PRO A 130 19.53 9.26 -19.00
CA PRO A 130 19.31 7.98 -18.33
C PRO A 130 20.45 7.60 -17.38
N ASP A 131 21.70 7.80 -17.78
CA ASP A 131 22.87 7.55 -16.91
C ASP A 131 22.88 8.48 -15.70
N ALA A 132 22.60 9.76 -15.88
CA ALA A 132 22.54 10.73 -14.80
C ALA A 132 21.47 10.36 -13.75
N VAL A 133 20.27 9.98 -14.20
CA VAL A 133 19.16 9.56 -13.33
C VAL A 133 19.54 8.31 -12.55
N ILE A 134 20.03 7.27 -13.22
CA ILE A 134 20.39 5.99 -12.57
C ILE A 134 21.51 6.20 -11.55
N ASN A 135 22.52 6.99 -11.89
CA ASN A 135 23.63 7.28 -10.98
C ASN A 135 23.16 8.01 -9.73
N GLU A 136 22.27 9.01 -9.87
CA GLU A 136 21.74 9.72 -8.71
C GLU A 136 20.83 8.83 -7.86
N VAL A 137 19.97 8.01 -8.47
CA VAL A 137 19.14 7.03 -7.74
C VAL A 137 20.01 6.04 -6.98
N LYS A 138 21.07 5.50 -7.59
CA LYS A 138 22.05 4.63 -6.90
C LYS A 138 22.74 5.35 -5.73
N LYS A 139 22.94 6.66 -5.82
CA LYS A 139 23.50 7.47 -4.73
C LYS A 139 22.48 7.63 -3.59
N GLN A 140 21.19 7.86 -3.90
CA GLN A 140 20.13 7.90 -2.89
C GLN A 140 19.98 6.56 -2.16
N LEU A 141 20.06 5.43 -2.89
CA LEU A 141 20.06 4.09 -2.29
C LEU A 141 21.25 3.86 -1.34
N ARG A 142 22.45 4.30 -1.71
CA ARG A 142 23.65 4.16 -0.85
C ARG A 142 23.61 5.00 0.42
N LYS A 143 22.82 6.07 0.43
CA LYS A 143 22.62 6.93 1.59
C LYS A 143 21.45 6.49 2.47
N ASP A 144 20.74 5.43 2.08
CA ASP A 144 19.50 4.98 2.69
C ASP A 144 18.36 6.03 2.64
N ASP A 145 18.49 7.08 1.80
CA ASP A 145 17.44 8.07 1.56
C ASP A 145 16.27 7.43 0.78
N TRP A 146 16.59 6.48 -0.12
CA TRP A 146 15.65 5.67 -0.88
C TRP A 146 15.85 4.18 -0.55
N THR A 147 14.76 3.40 -0.61
CA THR A 147 14.78 1.94 -0.41
C THR A 147 14.04 1.25 -1.55
N THR A 148 14.42 0.01 -1.86
CA THR A 148 13.77 -0.79 -2.91
C THR A 148 12.46 -1.42 -2.46
N SER A 149 12.16 -1.39 -1.17
CA SER A 149 10.88 -1.84 -0.60
C SER A 149 9.91 -0.69 -0.50
N THR A 150 8.62 -0.94 -0.77
CA THR A 150 7.59 0.09 -0.64
C THR A 150 7.53 0.65 0.77
N ARG A 151 7.33 1.94 0.88
CA ARG A 151 7.10 2.66 2.15
C ARG A 151 5.62 2.65 2.53
N ASN A 152 4.74 2.40 1.56
CA ASN A 152 3.31 2.22 1.78
C ASN A 152 3.05 0.76 2.18
N GLU A 153 3.38 0.40 3.42
CA GLU A 153 3.23 -0.98 3.91
C GLU A 153 2.32 -1.02 5.13
N LEU A 154 1.31 -1.89 5.04
CA LEU A 154 0.56 -2.37 6.19
C LEU A 154 1.11 -3.72 6.60
N ARG A 155 1.50 -3.86 7.87
CA ARG A 155 2.11 -5.09 8.38
C ARG A 155 1.28 -5.71 9.48
N PHE A 156 1.05 -7.01 9.36
CA PHE A 156 0.48 -7.82 10.43
C PHE A 156 1.54 -8.10 11.50
N ASP A 157 1.26 -7.75 12.74
CA ASP A 157 2.01 -8.20 13.90
C ASP A 157 1.30 -9.43 14.47
N ILE A 158 1.97 -10.57 14.35
CA ILE A 158 1.41 -11.88 14.71
C ILE A 158 1.44 -12.19 16.21
N ASN A 159 1.96 -11.29 17.04
CA ASN A 159 1.86 -11.47 18.47
C ASN A 159 0.41 -11.20 18.92
N PRO A 160 -0.39 -12.24 19.21
CA PRO A 160 -1.79 -12.05 19.51
C PRO A 160 -1.99 -11.32 20.84
N ILE A 161 -3.01 -10.48 20.86
CA ILE A 161 -3.55 -9.93 22.10
C ILE A 161 -4.81 -10.72 22.40
N VAL A 162 -4.95 -11.12 23.64
CA VAL A 162 -6.12 -11.85 24.10
C VAL A 162 -6.87 -10.97 25.10
N GLU A 163 -8.16 -10.77 24.82
CA GLU A 163 -9.06 -10.01 25.69
C GLU A 163 -10.27 -10.85 26.05
N GLU A 164 -10.72 -10.76 27.29
CA GLU A 164 -11.92 -11.42 27.77
C GLU A 164 -12.98 -10.39 28.14
N HIS A 165 -14.17 -10.55 27.59
CA HIS A 165 -15.28 -9.64 27.82
C HIS A 165 -16.56 -10.39 28.19
N PRO A 166 -17.36 -9.86 29.14
CA PRO A 166 -18.69 -10.39 29.41
C PRO A 166 -19.57 -10.24 28.15
N VAL A 167 -20.35 -11.27 27.87
CA VAL A 167 -21.29 -11.29 26.73
C VAL A 167 -22.66 -11.76 27.25
N ILE A 168 -23.71 -11.27 26.60
CA ILE A 168 -25.06 -11.79 26.82
C ILE A 168 -25.32 -12.84 25.75
N MET A 169 -25.64 -14.05 26.18
CA MET A 169 -25.98 -15.16 25.32
C MET A 169 -27.37 -15.01 24.72
N ALA A 170 -27.67 -15.78 23.68
CA ALA A 170 -28.98 -15.69 23.01
C ALA A 170 -30.17 -16.07 23.92
N ASP A 171 -29.94 -16.85 24.95
CA ASP A 171 -30.92 -17.23 25.97
C ASP A 171 -31.05 -16.20 27.11
N GLY A 172 -30.32 -15.06 27.01
CA GLY A 172 -30.29 -14.00 28.03
C GLY A 172 -29.32 -14.26 29.19
N SER A 173 -28.66 -15.39 29.26
CA SER A 173 -27.66 -15.68 30.28
C SER A 173 -26.38 -14.86 30.06
N SER A 174 -25.62 -14.62 31.16
CA SER A 174 -24.31 -13.99 31.10
C SER A 174 -23.25 -15.01 30.80
N GLY A 175 -22.41 -14.76 29.83
CA GLY A 175 -21.24 -15.56 29.48
C GLY A 175 -19.97 -14.72 29.45
N CYS A 176 -18.87 -15.34 29.09
CA CYS A 176 -17.58 -14.69 28.83
C CYS A 176 -17.06 -15.12 27.46
N ALA A 177 -16.72 -14.16 26.62
CA ALA A 177 -16.08 -14.42 25.34
C ALA A 177 -14.60 -14.02 25.40
N ARG A 178 -13.76 -14.84 24.81
CA ARG A 178 -12.33 -14.61 24.63
C ARG A 178 -12.09 -14.21 23.19
N TYR A 179 -11.54 -13.02 22.99
CA TYR A 179 -11.21 -12.46 21.69
C TYR A 179 -9.71 -12.57 21.44
N VAL A 180 -9.37 -13.03 20.26
CA VAL A 180 -7.98 -13.08 19.80
C VAL A 180 -7.80 -12.03 18.72
N LEU A 181 -6.95 -11.06 19.01
CA LEU A 181 -6.70 -9.90 18.16
C LEU A 181 -5.25 -9.90 17.69
N ILE A 182 -5.02 -9.37 16.50
CA ILE A 182 -3.68 -9.08 15.99
C ILE A 182 -3.57 -7.59 15.69
N ARG A 183 -2.35 -7.06 15.79
CA ARG A 183 -2.09 -5.67 15.38
C ARG A 183 -1.83 -5.58 13.89
N VAL A 184 -2.38 -4.55 13.29
CA VAL A 184 -2.03 -4.12 11.95
C VAL A 184 -1.38 -2.75 12.05
N ARG A 185 -0.14 -2.66 11.62
CA ARG A 185 0.68 -1.45 11.70
C ARG A 185 0.81 -0.79 10.34
N ASN A 186 0.64 0.52 10.31
CA ASN A 186 1.04 1.34 9.18
C ASN A 186 2.50 1.75 9.37
N LEU A 187 3.39 1.26 8.53
CA LEU A 187 4.82 1.53 8.64
C LEU A 187 5.24 2.85 7.97
N HIS A 188 4.34 3.49 7.23
CA HIS A 188 4.64 4.77 6.61
C HIS A 188 4.75 5.87 7.68
N HIS A 189 5.84 6.67 7.60
CA HIS A 189 6.17 7.65 8.64
C HIS A 189 5.30 8.92 8.62
N ARG A 190 4.60 9.22 7.52
CA ARG A 190 3.80 10.45 7.38
C ARG A 190 2.39 10.22 6.84
N ARG A 191 2.17 9.15 6.05
CA ARG A 191 0.90 8.91 5.39
C ARG A 191 0.02 7.96 6.18
N ALA A 192 -1.23 8.34 6.42
CA ALA A 192 -2.22 7.44 6.97
C ALA A 192 -2.76 6.51 5.87
N ALA A 193 -2.99 5.25 6.21
CA ALA A 193 -3.78 4.36 5.38
C ALA A 193 -5.26 4.65 5.60
N VAL A 194 -6.02 4.83 4.52
CA VAL A 194 -7.44 5.20 4.58
C VAL A 194 -8.32 4.11 3.97
N GLN A 195 -9.56 4.02 4.45
CA GLN A 195 -10.51 2.99 4.02
C GLN A 195 -9.88 1.58 4.07
N CYS A 196 -9.33 1.25 5.25
CA CYS A 196 -8.75 -0.07 5.46
C CYS A 196 -9.84 -1.08 5.79
N TYR A 197 -10.00 -2.09 4.95
CA TYR A 197 -10.88 -3.23 5.15
C TYR A 197 -10.06 -4.48 5.36
N ALA A 198 -10.49 -5.34 6.26
CA ALA A 198 -9.80 -6.60 6.55
C ALA A 198 -10.68 -7.79 6.20
N TYR A 199 -10.10 -8.79 5.54
CA TYR A 199 -10.82 -9.95 5.04
C TYR A 199 -10.13 -11.26 5.40
N VAL A 200 -10.94 -12.32 5.60
CA VAL A 200 -10.49 -13.70 5.45
C VAL A 200 -10.91 -14.17 4.06
N GLU A 201 -9.92 -14.53 3.23
CA GLU A 201 -10.15 -14.93 1.85
C GLU A 201 -10.21 -16.45 1.69
N ARG A 202 -9.43 -17.20 2.50
CA ARG A 202 -9.32 -18.65 2.42
C ARG A 202 -9.16 -19.25 3.80
N ILE A 203 -9.73 -20.44 3.98
CA ILE A 203 -9.60 -21.26 5.18
C ILE A 203 -9.20 -22.65 4.74
N ARG A 204 -8.07 -23.15 5.21
CA ARG A 204 -7.60 -24.51 4.98
C ARG A 204 -7.62 -25.29 6.30
N ASN A 205 -8.36 -26.38 6.36
CA ASN A 205 -8.33 -27.31 7.49
C ASN A 205 -7.18 -28.31 7.29
N LEU A 206 -6.16 -28.23 8.12
CA LEU A 206 -4.99 -29.09 7.99
C LEU A 206 -5.25 -30.53 8.46
N GLY A 207 -6.18 -30.72 9.40
CA GLY A 207 -6.55 -32.07 9.86
C GLY A 207 -7.31 -32.85 8.82
N ALA A 208 -8.20 -32.22 8.06
CA ALA A 208 -8.95 -32.84 6.98
C ALA A 208 -8.24 -32.77 5.62
N GLY A 209 -7.22 -31.91 5.48
CA GLY A 209 -6.54 -31.65 4.21
C GLY A 209 -7.41 -30.95 3.17
N GLU A 210 -8.47 -30.25 3.60
CA GLU A 210 -9.48 -29.66 2.74
C GLU A 210 -9.49 -28.12 2.87
N ASP A 211 -9.70 -27.45 1.75
CA ASP A 211 -10.03 -26.02 1.74
C ASP A 211 -11.52 -25.85 2.03
N ILE A 212 -11.84 -25.11 3.08
CA ILE A 212 -13.24 -24.74 3.37
C ILE A 212 -13.61 -23.63 2.40
N SER A 213 -14.53 -23.90 1.47
CA SER A 213 -15.03 -22.88 0.56
C SER A 213 -15.85 -21.85 1.33
N VAL A 214 -15.35 -20.64 1.38
CA VAL A 214 -16.02 -19.52 2.06
C VAL A 214 -16.17 -18.37 1.09
N ARG A 215 -17.25 -17.59 1.25
CA ARG A 215 -17.27 -16.22 0.75
C ARG A 215 -16.25 -15.42 1.53
N THR A 216 -15.64 -14.43 0.89
CA THR A 216 -14.77 -13.48 1.58
C THR A 216 -15.48 -12.93 2.83
N ILE A 217 -14.85 -13.09 3.98
CA ILE A 217 -15.39 -12.67 5.27
C ILE A 217 -14.74 -11.34 5.63
N GLU A 218 -15.53 -10.26 5.64
CA GLU A 218 -15.05 -8.96 6.14
C GLU A 218 -15.05 -8.96 7.67
N LEU A 219 -13.89 -8.65 8.25
CA LEU A 219 -13.66 -8.68 9.68
C LEU A 219 -13.85 -7.31 10.34
N LYS A 220 -14.22 -7.32 11.61
CA LYS A 220 -14.35 -6.12 12.44
C LYS A 220 -13.01 -5.71 13.03
N TRP A 221 -12.80 -4.41 13.07
CA TRP A 221 -11.65 -3.80 13.73
C TRP A 221 -11.98 -3.52 15.20
N GLY A 222 -11.26 -4.19 16.13
CA GLY A 222 -11.29 -3.91 17.57
C GLY A 222 -12.70 -3.74 18.16
N GLY A 223 -13.67 -4.55 17.71
CA GLY A 223 -15.05 -4.47 18.18
C GLY A 223 -15.88 -3.32 17.58
N THR A 224 -15.34 -2.54 16.63
CA THR A 224 -16.11 -1.50 15.94
C THR A 224 -16.96 -2.09 14.83
N PHE A 225 -18.12 -1.48 14.58
CA PHE A 225 -19.02 -1.84 13.49
C PHE A 225 -18.83 -0.98 12.24
N ILE A 226 -17.81 -0.12 12.23
CA ILE A 226 -17.57 0.82 11.14
C ILE A 226 -16.79 0.09 10.05
N PRO A 227 -17.33 -0.07 8.84
CA PRO A 227 -16.59 -0.56 7.70
C PRO A 227 -15.56 0.51 7.29
N GLY A 228 -14.35 0.06 6.94
CA GLY A 228 -13.30 0.96 6.47
C GLY A 228 -12.77 1.92 7.53
N ILE A 229 -11.64 1.62 8.11
CA ILE A 229 -10.99 2.47 9.13
C ILE A 229 -9.78 3.22 8.59
N ARG A 230 -9.37 4.23 9.32
CA ARG A 230 -8.09 4.91 9.11
C ARG A 230 -7.03 4.38 10.07
N ILE A 231 -5.86 4.03 9.55
CA ILE A 231 -4.68 3.72 10.35
C ILE A 231 -3.69 4.87 10.19
N ALA A 232 -3.47 5.62 11.27
CA ALA A 232 -2.57 6.78 11.25
C ALA A 232 -1.15 6.39 10.80
N ALA A 233 -0.37 7.36 10.33
CA ALA A 233 1.05 7.16 10.08
C ALA A 233 1.75 6.64 11.34
N GLN A 234 2.59 5.62 11.20
CA GLN A 234 3.26 4.92 12.32
C GLN A 234 2.29 4.40 13.40
N GLY A 235 0.99 4.40 13.12
CA GLY A 235 -0.04 3.93 14.01
C GLY A 235 -0.39 2.47 13.82
N GLU A 236 -1.23 1.97 14.71
CA GLU A 236 -1.73 0.61 14.66
C GLU A 236 -3.24 0.53 14.93
N ARG A 237 -3.85 -0.57 14.52
CA ARG A 237 -5.22 -0.96 14.86
C ARG A 237 -5.28 -2.44 15.17
N LEU A 238 -6.18 -2.80 16.07
CA LEU A 238 -6.45 -4.18 16.42
C LEU A 238 -7.49 -4.76 15.47
N LEU A 239 -7.18 -5.91 14.92
CA LEU A 239 -8.08 -6.70 14.08
C LEU A 239 -8.53 -7.92 14.89
N THR A 240 -9.82 -8.10 15.07
CA THR A 240 -10.37 -9.30 15.73
C THR A 240 -10.32 -10.46 14.76
N VAL A 241 -9.50 -11.45 15.06
CA VAL A 241 -9.34 -12.65 14.22
C VAL A 241 -10.47 -13.63 14.49
N LEU A 242 -10.58 -14.06 15.74
CA LEU A 242 -11.56 -15.05 16.19
C LEU A 242 -11.98 -14.77 17.64
N SER A 243 -13.10 -15.35 18.04
CA SER A 243 -13.46 -15.47 19.45
C SER A 243 -13.97 -16.87 19.78
N THR A 244 -13.90 -17.22 21.04
CA THR A 244 -14.53 -18.40 21.66
C THR A 244 -15.38 -17.93 22.82
N ILE A 245 -16.28 -18.81 23.28
CA ILE A 245 -17.18 -18.50 24.40
C ILE A 245 -16.95 -19.55 25.47
N ARG A 246 -16.80 -19.09 26.73
CA ARG A 246 -16.70 -19.97 27.90
C ARG A 246 -17.96 -20.79 28.05
N ASP A 247 -17.80 -22.02 28.50
CA ASP A 247 -18.90 -22.98 28.76
C ASP A 247 -19.72 -23.34 27.51
N ALA A 248 -19.21 -23.01 26.32
CA ALA A 248 -19.74 -23.46 25.03
C ALA A 248 -18.73 -24.41 24.36
N PRO A 249 -19.17 -25.21 23.36
CA PRO A 249 -18.24 -26.01 22.57
C PRO A 249 -17.10 -25.12 22.03
N PRO A 250 -15.84 -25.58 21.99
CA PRO A 250 -14.70 -24.80 21.53
C PRO A 250 -14.80 -24.54 20.02
N LEU A 251 -15.54 -23.51 19.67
CA LEU A 251 -15.77 -23.07 18.31
C LEU A 251 -15.14 -21.70 18.10
N GLY A 252 -14.15 -21.62 17.22
CA GLY A 252 -13.63 -20.35 16.73
C GLY A 252 -14.68 -19.63 15.87
N ARG A 253 -15.07 -18.42 16.24
CA ARG A 253 -16.08 -17.63 15.55
C ARG A 253 -15.44 -16.37 14.97
N PHE A 254 -15.71 -16.10 13.71
CA PHE A 254 -15.29 -14.85 13.07
C PHE A 254 -16.20 -13.69 13.47
N HIS A 255 -15.60 -12.57 13.82
CA HIS A 255 -16.33 -11.32 13.99
C HIS A 255 -16.41 -10.58 12.65
N ALA A 256 -17.43 -10.95 11.87
CA ALA A 256 -17.66 -10.43 10.54
C ALA A 256 -18.58 -9.20 10.55
N ILE A 257 -18.39 -8.34 9.55
CA ILE A 257 -19.36 -7.37 9.11
C ILE A 257 -20.26 -8.11 8.11
N THR A 258 -21.53 -8.25 8.42
CA THR A 258 -22.47 -8.95 7.54
C THR A 258 -23.50 -7.96 7.02
N ASP A 259 -23.58 -7.83 5.72
CA ASP A 259 -24.58 -6.99 5.06
C ASP A 259 -25.93 -7.69 4.91
N SER A 260 -26.00 -8.97 5.25
CA SER A 260 -27.23 -9.74 5.12
C SER A 260 -27.43 -10.64 6.33
N GLU A 261 -28.68 -10.71 6.79
CA GLU A 261 -29.11 -11.61 7.85
C GLU A 261 -28.91 -13.11 7.48
N HIS A 262 -28.64 -13.38 6.21
CA HIS A 262 -28.48 -14.75 5.69
C HIS A 262 -27.03 -15.23 5.58
N PHE A 263 -26.04 -14.33 5.75
CA PHE A 263 -24.65 -14.72 5.72
C PHE A 263 -24.09 -14.89 7.14
N GLN A 264 -23.91 -16.13 7.55
CA GLN A 264 -23.16 -16.43 8.78
C GLN A 264 -21.79 -17.00 8.40
N PRO A 265 -20.70 -16.37 8.88
CA PRO A 265 -19.37 -16.95 8.72
C PRO A 265 -19.33 -18.36 9.31
N PRO A 266 -18.54 -19.26 8.73
CA PRO A 266 -18.38 -20.59 9.31
C PRO A 266 -17.78 -20.50 10.72
N SER A 267 -18.20 -21.40 11.60
CA SER A 267 -17.52 -21.62 12.87
C SER A 267 -16.47 -22.70 12.68
N LEU A 268 -15.29 -22.48 13.28
CA LEU A 268 -14.17 -23.42 13.20
C LEU A 268 -14.18 -24.30 14.45
N PRO A 269 -14.45 -25.62 14.34
CA PRO A 269 -14.33 -26.55 15.47
C PRO A 269 -12.86 -26.71 15.88
N LYS A 270 -12.63 -27.53 16.95
CA LYS A 270 -11.30 -27.97 17.32
C LYS A 270 -10.51 -28.44 16.12
N GLY A 271 -9.28 -27.91 15.96
CA GLY A 271 -8.41 -28.28 14.83
C GLY A 271 -7.33 -27.24 14.57
N ILE A 272 -6.58 -27.50 13.49
CA ILE A 272 -5.51 -26.62 13.00
C ILE A 272 -5.91 -26.10 11.63
N TYR A 273 -5.88 -24.78 11.48
CA TYR A 273 -6.31 -24.09 10.27
C TYR A 273 -5.25 -23.10 9.80
N ASP A 274 -5.00 -23.04 8.51
CA ASP A 274 -4.30 -21.93 7.88
C ASP A 274 -5.33 -20.98 7.27
N LEU A 275 -5.28 -19.71 7.70
CA LEU A 275 -6.19 -18.66 7.28
C LEU A 275 -5.43 -17.63 6.44
N SER A 276 -5.94 -17.31 5.25
CA SER A 276 -5.41 -16.22 4.42
C SER A 276 -6.16 -14.93 4.75
N PHE A 277 -5.42 -13.95 5.26
CA PHE A 277 -5.91 -12.61 5.54
C PHE A 277 -5.47 -11.64 4.47
N ALA A 278 -6.35 -10.70 4.10
CA ALA A 278 -6.03 -9.56 3.27
C ALA A 278 -6.51 -8.26 3.94
N ILE A 279 -5.70 -7.21 3.82
CA ILE A 279 -6.10 -5.86 4.17
C ILE A 279 -5.98 -5.01 2.91
N THR A 280 -7.11 -4.45 2.48
CA THR A 280 -7.17 -3.49 1.38
C THR A 280 -7.19 -2.07 1.91
N SER A 281 -6.71 -1.13 1.13
CA SER A 281 -6.75 0.30 1.43
C SER A 281 -6.84 1.08 0.11
N GLU A 282 -7.42 2.27 0.14
CA GLU A 282 -7.48 3.14 -1.05
C GLU A 282 -6.10 3.60 -1.52
N ASN A 283 -5.16 3.81 -0.59
CA ASN A 283 -3.87 4.45 -0.85
C ASN A 283 -2.65 3.61 -0.44
N PHE A 284 -2.85 2.35 -0.08
CA PHE A 284 -1.78 1.40 0.21
C PHE A 284 -1.97 0.11 -0.60
N PRO A 285 -0.89 -0.57 -1.00
CA PRO A 285 -1.00 -1.90 -1.57
C PRO A 285 -1.70 -2.86 -0.62
N THR A 286 -2.44 -3.82 -1.18
CA THR A 286 -3.06 -4.89 -0.39
C THR A 286 -2.00 -5.66 0.37
N ALA A 287 -2.14 -5.72 1.69
CA ALA A 287 -1.31 -6.56 2.54
C ALA A 287 -1.98 -7.93 2.69
N GLN A 288 -1.23 -9.00 2.40
CA GLN A 288 -1.71 -10.39 2.57
C GLN A 288 -0.81 -11.14 3.53
N LYS A 289 -1.43 -12.00 4.36
CA LYS A 289 -0.70 -12.85 5.30
C LYS A 289 -1.47 -14.15 5.55
N TRP A 290 -0.74 -15.25 5.55
CA TRP A 290 -1.23 -16.52 6.09
C TRP A 290 -0.93 -16.59 7.58
N LEU A 291 -1.92 -16.99 8.36
CA LEU A 291 -1.79 -17.26 9.79
C LEU A 291 -2.31 -18.65 10.08
N ARG A 292 -1.58 -19.35 10.93
CA ARG A 292 -2.02 -20.63 11.50
C ARG A 292 -2.80 -20.35 12.78
N VAL A 293 -3.98 -20.93 12.88
CA VAL A 293 -4.84 -20.89 14.05
C VAL A 293 -5.03 -22.32 14.56
N GLU A 294 -4.74 -22.53 15.82
CA GLU A 294 -4.95 -23.79 16.53
C GLU A 294 -6.05 -23.59 17.56
N ILE A 295 -7.08 -24.43 17.51
CA ILE A 295 -8.22 -24.42 18.43
C ILE A 295 -8.19 -25.75 19.20
N GLY A 296 -7.98 -25.68 20.51
CA GLY A 296 -7.86 -26.81 21.40
C GLY A 296 -9.21 -27.39 21.88
N ASP A 297 -9.15 -28.11 22.98
CA ASP A 297 -10.33 -28.76 23.61
C ASP A 297 -11.12 -27.83 24.50
N HIS A 298 -10.45 -26.77 24.98
CA HIS A 298 -11.05 -25.78 25.87
C HIS A 298 -11.20 -24.41 25.16
N TRP A 299 -12.16 -23.63 25.60
CA TRP A 299 -12.49 -22.32 25.04
C TRP A 299 -11.33 -21.30 25.05
N ASP A 300 -10.38 -21.48 25.99
CA ASP A 300 -9.21 -20.63 26.18
C ASP A 300 -7.96 -21.14 25.42
N GLU A 301 -8.04 -22.28 24.75
CA GLU A 301 -6.96 -22.87 23.98
C GLU A 301 -7.03 -22.44 22.52
N ILE A 302 -6.75 -21.13 22.26
CA ILE A 302 -6.53 -20.63 20.90
C ILE A 302 -5.12 -20.09 20.81
N ALA A 303 -4.37 -20.57 19.80
CA ALA A 303 -3.05 -20.07 19.46
C ALA A 303 -3.04 -19.53 18.02
N ILE A 304 -2.27 -18.47 17.79
CA ILE A 304 -2.01 -17.91 16.44
C ILE A 304 -0.50 -17.90 16.23
N SER A 305 -0.07 -18.36 15.07
CA SER A 305 1.34 -18.40 14.67
C SER A 305 1.49 -18.18 13.16
N GLU A 306 2.70 -18.08 12.68
CA GLU A 306 2.96 -18.21 11.24
C GLU A 306 2.90 -19.67 10.83
N PRO A 307 2.34 -19.99 9.63
CA PRO A 307 2.50 -21.33 9.07
C PRO A 307 3.98 -21.66 8.91
N PRO A 308 4.39 -22.91 9.13
CA PRO A 308 5.76 -23.33 8.82
C PRO A 308 6.05 -23.11 7.33
N ALA A 309 7.28 -22.72 7.02
CA ALA A 309 7.76 -22.42 5.66
C ALA A 309 7.72 -23.65 4.75
#